data_7dd7a6d0f8138a20784ced69767badb3
#
_entry.id   7dd7a6d0f8138a20784ced69767badb3
#
_cell.length_a   1.000
_cell.length_b   1.000
_cell.length_c   1.000
_cell.angle_alpha   90.00
_cell.angle_beta   90.00
_cell.angle_gamma   90.00
#
_symmetry.space_group_name_H-M   'P 1'
#
loop_
_entity.id
_entity.type
_entity.pdbx_description
1 polymer ?
#
loop_
_entity_poly.entity_id
_entity_poly.type
_entity_poly.pdbx_seq_one_letter_code
_entity_poly.pdbx_strand_id
1 'polypeptide(L)'
;MGGYNSKFYNKSLEIKKISKKISDYIIFELSNSTDYSKNTILFFSGDIVQQSDIISEEIIKAQVSLISENKNSHIKTIQWLIFRLMQTCKRIENSCSNSKDYISILVKEINKFKLLKKSWLLTL
;
A
#
# COMPACT_ATOMS: atom_id res chain seq x y z
N MET A 1 -19.51 -15.22 -4.47
CA MET A 1 -18.56 -14.78 -5.36
C MET A 1 -17.81 -13.54 -4.95
N GLY A 2 -17.08 -13.59 -4.00
CA GLY A 2 -16.39 -12.44 -3.51
C GLY A 2 -15.11 -12.08 -4.21
N GLY A 3 -14.51 -13.00 -4.84
CA GLY A 3 -13.22 -12.91 -5.43
C GLY A 3 -12.68 -11.53 -5.77
N TYR A 4 -12.60 -11.26 -7.04
CA TYR A 4 -12.01 -10.04 -7.56
C TYR A 4 -12.88 -8.79 -7.38
N ASN A 5 -14.13 -8.97 -6.95
CA ASN A 5 -15.08 -7.86 -6.82
C ASN A 5 -15.30 -7.40 -5.38
N SER A 6 -14.50 -7.90 -4.43
CA SER A 6 -14.66 -7.48 -3.04
C SER A 6 -14.27 -6.02 -2.87
N LYS A 7 -14.93 -5.35 -1.93
CA LYS A 7 -14.61 -3.95 -1.60
C LYS A 7 -13.17 -3.82 -1.11
N PHE A 8 -12.70 -4.82 -0.37
CA PHE A 8 -11.34 -4.84 0.15
C PHE A 8 -10.31 -4.90 -0.97
N TYR A 9 -10.53 -5.80 -1.93
CA TYR A 9 -9.66 -5.91 -3.10
C TYR A 9 -9.68 -4.61 -3.92
N ASN A 10 -10.86 -4.07 -4.19
CA ASN A 10 -11.00 -2.84 -4.96
C ASN A 10 -10.30 -1.65 -4.29
N LYS A 11 -10.38 -1.56 -2.97
CA LYS A 11 -9.66 -0.51 -2.23
C LYS A 11 -8.15 -0.70 -2.35
N SER A 12 -7.67 -1.95 -2.37
CA SER A 12 -6.23 -2.22 -2.56
C SER A 12 -5.75 -1.72 -3.91
N LEU A 13 -6.58 -1.84 -4.95
CA LEU A 13 -6.25 -1.31 -6.28
C LEU A 13 -6.22 0.21 -6.29
N GLU A 14 -7.12 0.88 -5.58
CA GLU A 14 -7.08 2.33 -5.42
C GLU A 14 -5.79 2.78 -4.75
N ILE A 15 -5.40 2.10 -3.67
CA ILE A 15 -4.16 2.38 -2.94
C ILE A 15 -2.95 2.21 -3.86
N LYS A 16 -2.94 1.15 -4.64
CA LYS A 16 -1.87 0.91 -5.62
C LYS A 16 -1.77 2.06 -6.63
N LYS A 17 -2.92 2.50 -7.14
CA LYS A 17 -2.98 3.60 -8.11
C LYS A 17 -2.49 4.91 -7.49
N ILE A 18 -2.91 5.22 -6.28
CA ILE A 18 -2.48 6.42 -5.55
C ILE A 18 -0.97 6.36 -5.28
N SER A 19 -0.47 5.20 -4.81
CA SER A 19 0.96 5.00 -4.56
C SER A 19 1.80 5.24 -5.80
N LYS A 20 1.33 4.74 -6.95
CA LYS A 20 2.01 4.94 -8.23
C LYS A 20 2.06 6.41 -8.61
N LYS A 21 0.96 7.13 -8.47
CA LYS A 21 0.91 8.58 -8.76
C LYS A 21 1.83 9.38 -7.86
N ILE A 22 1.87 9.04 -6.57
CA ILE A 22 2.76 9.69 -5.61
C ILE A 22 4.21 9.42 -5.96
N SER A 23 4.56 8.18 -6.29
CA SER A 23 5.91 7.81 -6.71
C SER A 23 6.34 8.59 -7.94
N ASP A 24 5.48 8.66 -8.95
CA ASP A 24 5.77 9.40 -10.18
C ASP A 24 5.99 10.90 -9.89
N TYR A 25 5.18 11.48 -9.01
CA TYR A 25 5.31 12.88 -8.61
C TYR A 25 6.62 13.13 -7.87
N ILE A 26 7.00 12.25 -6.95
CA ILE A 26 8.26 12.35 -6.20
C ILE A 26 9.44 12.25 -7.16
N ILE A 27 9.42 11.31 -8.08
CA ILE A 27 10.49 11.14 -9.08
C ILE A 27 10.62 12.43 -9.91
N PHE A 28 9.50 13.00 -10.34
CA PHE A 28 9.50 14.24 -11.11
C PHE A 28 10.09 15.41 -10.31
N GLU A 29 9.65 15.59 -9.05
CA GLU A 29 10.13 16.68 -8.20
C GLU A 29 11.63 16.59 -7.93
N LEU A 30 12.14 15.38 -7.74
CA LEU A 30 13.53 15.15 -7.34
C LEU A 30 14.48 14.95 -8.50
N SER A 31 13.98 14.91 -9.74
CA SER A 31 14.82 14.64 -10.91
C SER A 31 15.96 15.63 -11.08
N ASN A 32 15.78 16.87 -10.68
CA ASN A 32 16.78 17.93 -10.78
C ASN A 32 17.38 18.32 -9.42
N SER A 33 17.09 17.56 -8.37
CA SER A 33 17.59 17.86 -7.04
C SER A 33 19.01 17.38 -6.85
N THR A 34 19.82 18.17 -6.15
CA THR A 34 21.19 17.78 -5.75
C THR A 34 21.24 17.35 -4.27
N ASP A 35 20.09 17.29 -3.61
CA ASP A 35 20.01 16.93 -2.20
C ASP A 35 20.44 15.47 -2.00
N TYR A 36 21.26 15.22 -0.98
CA TYR A 36 21.70 13.87 -0.62
C TYR A 36 20.56 12.97 -0.16
N SER A 37 19.51 13.53 0.41
CA SER A 37 18.35 12.76 0.85
C SER A 37 17.50 12.23 -0.32
N LYS A 38 17.74 12.71 -1.53
CA LYS A 38 17.02 12.33 -2.74
C LYS A 38 16.95 10.83 -2.93
N ASN A 39 18.08 10.12 -2.81
CA ASN A 39 18.12 8.68 -3.04
C ASN A 39 17.27 7.92 -2.04
N THR A 40 17.27 8.34 -0.77
CA THR A 40 16.45 7.73 0.27
C THR A 40 14.97 7.91 -0.01
N ILE A 41 14.56 9.12 -0.40
CA ILE A 41 13.16 9.42 -0.71
C ILE A 41 12.70 8.63 -1.93
N LEU A 42 13.53 8.53 -2.98
CA LEU A 42 13.23 7.73 -4.16
C LEU A 42 13.06 6.26 -3.82
N PHE A 43 13.90 5.74 -2.92
CA PHE A 43 13.80 4.37 -2.45
C PHE A 43 12.45 4.13 -1.76
N PHE A 44 12.06 5.01 -0.83
CA PHE A 44 10.77 4.88 -0.14
C PHE A 44 9.58 5.00 -1.10
N SER A 45 9.69 5.85 -2.12
CA SER A 45 8.61 5.99 -3.10
C SER A 45 8.42 4.71 -3.91
N GLY A 46 9.51 3.99 -4.22
CA GLY A 46 9.44 2.68 -4.85
C GLY A 46 8.82 1.65 -3.92
N ASP A 47 9.11 1.71 -2.62
CA ASP A 47 8.57 0.80 -1.63
C ASP A 47 7.06 0.89 -1.51
N ILE A 48 6.46 2.09 -1.52
CA ILE A 48 5.00 2.21 -1.42
C ILE A 48 4.30 1.57 -2.62
N VAL A 49 4.88 1.66 -3.80
CA VAL A 49 4.33 1.03 -5.01
C VAL A 49 4.41 -0.48 -4.90
N GLN A 50 5.57 -1.01 -4.53
CA GLN A 50 5.80 -2.45 -4.42
C GLN A 50 4.92 -3.06 -3.32
N GLN A 51 4.87 -2.44 -2.15
CA GLN A 51 4.07 -2.92 -1.03
C GLN A 51 2.59 -2.97 -1.38
N SER A 52 2.07 -1.93 -2.02
CA SER A 52 0.66 -1.91 -2.43
C SER A 52 0.35 -2.94 -3.50
N ASP A 53 1.27 -3.17 -4.43
CA ASP A 53 1.11 -4.18 -5.48
C ASP A 53 1.02 -5.58 -4.87
N ILE A 54 1.92 -5.91 -3.96
CA ILE A 54 1.94 -7.22 -3.30
C ILE A 54 0.68 -7.43 -2.46
N ILE A 55 0.19 -6.39 -1.79
CA ILE A 55 -1.07 -6.48 -1.03
C ILE A 55 -2.21 -6.95 -1.93
N SER A 56 -2.37 -6.35 -3.10
CA SER A 56 -3.44 -6.72 -4.04
C SER A 56 -3.33 -8.18 -4.48
N GLU A 57 -2.13 -8.64 -4.77
CA GLU A 57 -1.89 -10.03 -5.15
C GLU A 57 -2.21 -10.99 -4.02
N GLU A 58 -1.81 -10.66 -2.79
CA GLU A 58 -2.03 -11.52 -1.62
C GLU A 58 -3.50 -11.63 -1.25
N ILE A 59 -4.30 -10.58 -1.50
CA ILE A 59 -5.74 -10.64 -1.28
C ILE A 59 -6.36 -11.71 -2.19
N ILE A 60 -5.99 -11.72 -3.46
CA ILE A 60 -6.48 -12.72 -4.41
C ILE A 60 -6.08 -14.12 -3.96
N LYS A 61 -4.81 -14.30 -3.58
CA LYS A 61 -4.32 -15.59 -3.12
C LYS A 61 -5.08 -16.09 -1.89
N ALA A 62 -5.38 -15.20 -0.95
CA ALA A 62 -6.17 -15.55 0.23
C ALA A 62 -7.59 -15.98 -0.15
N GLN A 63 -8.22 -15.27 -1.10
CA GLN A 63 -9.59 -15.54 -1.50
C GLN A 63 -9.75 -16.84 -2.28
N VAL A 64 -8.76 -17.22 -3.09
CA VAL A 64 -8.84 -18.44 -3.90
C VAL A 64 -8.24 -19.66 -3.20
N SER A 65 -7.57 -19.52 -2.08
CA SER A 65 -6.95 -20.61 -1.37
C SER A 65 -8.00 -21.50 -0.71
N LEU A 66 -7.92 -22.81 -0.95
CA LEU A 66 -8.83 -23.78 -0.36
C LEU A 66 -8.32 -24.34 0.97
N ILE A 67 -7.02 -24.24 1.21
CA ILE A 67 -6.38 -24.75 2.41
C ILE A 67 -6.26 -23.64 3.45
N SER A 68 -6.81 -23.85 4.64
CA SER A 68 -6.86 -22.86 5.71
C SER A 68 -5.48 -22.31 6.09
N GLU A 69 -4.46 -23.17 6.13
CA GLU A 69 -3.09 -22.76 6.47
C GLU A 69 -2.55 -21.76 5.45
N ASN A 70 -2.76 -22.02 4.16
CA ASN A 70 -2.32 -21.13 3.09
C ASN A 70 -3.07 -19.82 3.14
N LYS A 71 -4.39 -19.88 3.35
CA LYS A 71 -5.23 -18.69 3.50
C LYS A 71 -4.74 -17.82 4.64
N ASN A 72 -4.49 -18.40 5.80
CA ASN A 72 -4.01 -17.69 6.98
C ASN A 72 -2.62 -17.07 6.76
N SER A 73 -1.76 -17.76 6.02
CA SER A 73 -0.45 -17.25 5.66
C SER A 73 -0.55 -15.98 4.84
N HIS A 74 -1.43 -15.96 3.84
CA HIS A 74 -1.66 -14.78 3.00
C HIS A 74 -2.27 -13.63 3.81
N ILE A 75 -3.20 -13.93 4.72
CA ILE A 75 -3.78 -12.92 5.60
C ILE A 75 -2.71 -12.25 6.47
N LYS A 76 -1.82 -13.04 7.06
CA LYS A 76 -0.72 -12.51 7.86
C LYS A 76 0.21 -11.62 7.03
N THR A 77 0.51 -12.03 5.82
CA THR A 77 1.34 -11.25 4.91
C THR A 77 0.67 -9.90 4.59
N ILE A 78 -0.64 -9.91 4.34
CA ILE A 78 -1.41 -8.68 4.08
C ILE A 78 -1.31 -7.74 5.28
N GLN A 79 -1.52 -8.26 6.50
CA GLN A 79 -1.47 -7.46 7.72
C GLN A 79 -0.09 -6.83 7.92
N TRP A 80 0.95 -7.60 7.69
CA TRP A 80 2.32 -7.12 7.80
C TRP A 80 2.64 -6.05 6.75
N LEU A 81 2.17 -6.25 5.52
CA LEU A 81 2.40 -5.29 4.43
C LEU A 81 1.65 -3.97 4.68
N ILE A 82 0.44 -4.03 5.23
CA ILE A 82 -0.29 -2.81 5.60
C ILE A 82 0.52 -2.01 6.63
N PHE A 83 1.05 -2.69 7.62
CA PHE A 83 1.91 -2.07 8.63
C PHE A 83 3.15 -1.43 8.00
N ARG A 84 3.83 -2.16 7.12
CA ARG A 84 5.02 -1.67 6.42
C ARG A 84 4.70 -0.47 5.52
N LEU A 85 3.60 -0.54 4.80
CA LEU A 85 3.17 0.55 3.95
C LEU A 85 2.94 1.83 4.76
N MET A 86 2.28 1.71 5.90
CA MET A 86 2.06 2.85 6.79
C MET A 86 3.38 3.42 7.33
N GLN A 87 4.33 2.56 7.69
CA GLN A 87 5.65 3.00 8.12
C GLN A 87 6.39 3.75 7.02
N THR A 88 6.33 3.24 5.78
CA THR A 88 6.99 3.89 4.66
C THR A 88 6.40 5.26 4.38
N CYS A 89 5.07 5.40 4.50
CA CYS A 89 4.41 6.71 4.39
C CYS A 89 4.97 7.70 5.42
N LYS A 90 5.14 7.27 6.65
CA LYS A 90 5.71 8.13 7.71
C LYS A 90 7.15 8.53 7.40
N ARG A 91 7.93 7.62 6.85
CA ARG A 91 9.32 7.92 6.46
C ARG A 91 9.37 8.96 5.35
N ILE A 92 8.47 8.86 4.37
CA ILE A 92 8.38 9.86 3.31
C ILE A 92 7.99 11.22 3.89
N GLU A 93 6.98 11.28 4.77
CA GLU A 93 6.56 12.51 5.42
C GLU A 93 7.71 13.18 6.17
N ASN A 94 8.48 12.39 6.90
CA ASN A 94 9.58 12.90 7.72
C ASN A 94 10.78 13.34 6.89
N SER A 95 10.94 12.77 5.70
CA SER A 95 12.10 13.04 4.83
C SER A 95 11.87 14.15 3.82
N CYS A 96 10.61 14.50 3.57
CA CYS A 96 10.26 15.46 2.53
C CYS A 96 9.14 16.37 3.01
N SER A 97 9.46 17.64 3.28
CA SER A 97 8.50 18.61 3.82
C SER A 97 7.33 18.88 2.88
N ASN A 98 7.53 18.73 1.57
CA ASN A 98 6.48 18.97 0.58
C ASN A 98 5.56 17.77 0.37
N SER A 99 5.85 16.64 1.03
CA SER A 99 5.10 15.40 0.81
C SER A 99 3.83 15.28 1.63
N LYS A 100 3.68 16.07 2.69
CA LYS A 100 2.60 15.89 3.68
C LYS A 100 1.21 15.85 3.07
N ASP A 101 0.92 16.71 2.10
CA ASP A 101 -0.41 16.80 1.51
C ASP A 101 -0.80 15.54 0.76
N TYR A 102 0.07 15.06 -0.15
CA TYR A 102 -0.28 13.89 -0.95
C TYR A 102 -0.10 12.58 -0.16
N ILE A 103 0.85 12.51 0.77
CA ILE A 103 0.98 11.33 1.63
C ILE A 103 -0.21 11.22 2.57
N SER A 104 -0.76 12.34 3.05
CA SER A 104 -1.96 12.30 3.89
C SER A 104 -3.15 11.68 3.16
N ILE A 105 -3.27 11.88 1.86
CA ILE A 105 -4.30 11.26 1.03
C ILE A 105 -4.13 9.73 1.06
N LEU A 106 -2.90 9.26 0.86
CA LEU A 106 -2.61 7.82 0.88
C LEU A 106 -2.89 7.23 2.27
N VAL A 107 -2.43 7.88 3.34
CA VAL A 107 -2.67 7.43 4.71
C VAL A 107 -4.17 7.32 5.01
N LYS A 108 -4.94 8.30 4.56
CA LYS A 108 -6.39 8.28 4.73
C LYS A 108 -7.02 7.06 4.05
N GLU A 109 -6.59 6.75 2.83
CA GLU A 109 -7.09 5.59 2.10
C GLU A 109 -6.64 4.27 2.73
N ILE A 110 -5.43 4.20 3.26
CA ILE A 110 -4.96 3.02 4.00
C ILE A 110 -5.82 2.81 5.25
N ASN A 111 -6.19 3.87 5.96
CA ASN A 111 -7.04 3.76 7.14
C ASN A 111 -8.44 3.24 6.78
N LYS A 112 -9.01 3.69 5.67
CA LYS A 112 -10.27 3.15 5.16
C LYS A 112 -10.14 1.67 4.81
N PHE A 113 -9.03 1.31 4.20
CA PHE A 113 -8.72 -0.08 3.83
C PHE A 113 -8.67 -0.98 5.07
N LYS A 114 -8.01 -0.52 6.14
CA LYS A 114 -7.94 -1.26 7.41
C LYS A 114 -9.33 -1.53 7.99
N LEU A 115 -10.25 -0.59 7.85
CA LEU A 115 -11.63 -0.78 8.31
C LEU A 115 -12.36 -1.84 7.49
N LEU A 116 -12.10 -1.94 6.20
CA LEU A 116 -12.72 -2.94 5.33
C LEU A 116 -12.20 -4.35 5.60
N LYS A 117 -11.03 -4.48 6.19
CA LYS A 117 -10.40 -5.79 6.43
C LYS A 117 -11.28 -6.70 7.29
N LYS A 118 -11.91 -6.15 8.32
CA LYS A 118 -12.74 -6.93 9.23
C LYS A 118 -13.89 -7.62 8.50
N SER A 119 -14.64 -6.87 7.69
CA SER A 119 -15.74 -7.43 6.91
C SER A 119 -15.25 -8.44 5.89
N TRP A 120 -14.11 -8.16 5.27
CA TRP A 120 -13.51 -9.05 4.29
C TRP A 120 -13.13 -10.40 4.92
N LEU A 121 -12.54 -10.38 6.13
CA LEU A 121 -12.16 -11.60 6.82
C LEU A 121 -13.36 -12.51 7.08
N LEU A 122 -14.54 -11.94 7.30
CA LEU A 122 -15.75 -12.71 7.52
C LEU A 122 -16.24 -13.43 6.26
N THR A 123 -15.76 -13.04 5.07
CA THR A 123 -16.15 -13.68 3.81
C THR A 123 -15.27 -14.86 3.41
N LEU A 124 -14.19 -15.09 4.12
CA LEU A 124 -13.21 -16.12 3.76
C LEU A 124 -13.57 -17.52 4.29
#